data_be054d74bef2e4f08600687a04c2eaca
#
_entry.id   be054d74bef2e4f08600687a04c2eaca
#
_cell.length_a   1.000
_cell.length_b   1.000
_cell.length_c   1.000
_cell.angle_alpha   90.00
_cell.angle_beta   90.00
_cell.angle_gamma   90.00
#
_symmetry.space_group_name_H-M   'P 1'
#
loop_
_entity.id
_entity.type
_entity.pdbx_description
1 polymer ?
#
loop_
_entity_poly.entity_id
_entity_poly.type
_entity_poly.pdbx_seq_one_letter_code
_entity_poly.pdbx_strand_id
1 'polypeptide(L)'
;MALSGIMIVLISSSERAKVDFIAKWLAGNIWGTDWPFILAFLPWLIVLIPFTLYKANTLNLLNLNEPVAIGVGVSLEKERIVLMLAAVALAASAVSVTGGIAFIGLMAPHIAKSLVGPRNQLFIPIAILIGGLLLLVADTIGRNLVDPEGIPAGIIVGLIGGPYFVYLIIKKA
;
A
#
# COMPACT_ATOMS: atom_id res chain seq x y z
N MET A 1 -22.65 -3.42 10.41
CA MET A 1 -23.84 -2.55 10.23
C MET A 1 -23.93 -1.43 11.26
N ALA A 2 -23.82 -1.67 12.58
CA ALA A 2 -23.90 -0.59 13.58
C ALA A 2 -22.82 0.50 13.43
N LEU A 3 -21.56 0.14 13.18
CA LEU A 3 -20.46 1.07 12.94
C LEU A 3 -20.69 1.97 11.72
N SER A 4 -21.26 1.44 10.63
CA SER A 4 -21.60 2.21 9.44
C SER A 4 -22.71 3.24 9.72
N GLY A 5 -23.70 2.87 10.55
CA GLY A 5 -24.78 3.78 10.97
C GLY A 5 -24.25 4.94 11.81
N ILE A 6 -23.37 4.67 12.77
CA ILE A 6 -22.72 5.71 13.60
C ILE A 6 -21.88 6.65 12.72
N MET A 7 -21.13 6.10 11.76
CA MET A 7 -20.32 6.87 10.83
C MET A 7 -21.18 7.82 9.99
N ILE A 8 -22.32 7.35 9.47
CA ILE A 8 -23.26 8.21 8.70
C ILE A 8 -23.83 9.34 9.55
N VAL A 9 -24.21 9.07 10.80
CA VAL A 9 -24.73 10.09 11.71
C VAL A 9 -23.66 11.16 12.02
N LEU A 10 -22.42 10.75 12.29
CA LEU A 10 -21.30 11.65 12.55
C LEU A 10 -20.97 12.52 11.32
N ILE A 11 -20.99 11.93 10.13
CA ILE A 11 -20.75 12.66 8.88
C ILE A 11 -21.88 13.65 8.60
N SER A 12 -23.15 13.28 8.80
CA SER A 12 -24.30 14.14 8.54
C SER A 12 -24.41 15.33 9.50
N SER A 13 -23.81 15.24 10.69
CA SER A 13 -23.74 16.34 11.66
C SER A 13 -22.52 17.26 11.48
N SER A 14 -21.62 16.97 10.53
CA SER A 14 -20.38 17.69 10.31
C SER A 14 -20.56 18.82 9.25
N GLU A 15 -19.73 19.87 9.34
CA GLU A 15 -19.66 20.90 8.32
C GLU A 15 -19.29 20.29 6.95
N ARG A 16 -19.89 20.80 5.88
CA ARG A 16 -19.67 20.28 4.50
C ARG A 16 -18.19 20.14 4.13
N ALA A 17 -17.36 21.10 4.54
CA ALA A 17 -15.91 21.04 4.29
C ALA A 17 -15.23 19.83 4.92
N LYS A 18 -15.67 19.39 6.10
CA LYS A 18 -15.15 18.20 6.77
C LYS A 18 -15.61 16.93 6.08
N VAL A 19 -16.84 16.91 5.59
CA VAL A 19 -17.39 15.77 4.82
C VAL A 19 -16.61 15.58 3.53
N ASP A 20 -16.35 16.64 2.79
CA ASP A 20 -15.56 16.60 1.55
C ASP A 20 -14.11 16.12 1.79
N PHE A 21 -13.49 16.61 2.87
CA PHE A 21 -12.16 16.14 3.25
C PHE A 21 -12.13 14.63 3.56
N ILE A 22 -13.09 14.17 4.36
CA ILE A 22 -13.20 12.74 4.71
C ILE A 22 -13.47 11.89 3.46
N ALA A 23 -14.37 12.35 2.58
CA ALA A 23 -14.67 11.63 1.35
C ALA A 23 -13.45 11.51 0.42
N LYS A 24 -12.71 12.62 0.24
CA LYS A 24 -11.46 12.63 -0.54
C LYS A 24 -10.39 11.74 0.08
N TRP A 25 -10.24 11.78 1.41
CA TRP A 25 -9.29 10.92 2.12
C TRP A 25 -9.64 9.44 1.99
N LEU A 26 -10.93 9.07 2.15
CA LEU A 26 -11.39 7.68 1.95
C LEU A 26 -11.21 7.19 0.51
N ALA A 27 -11.29 8.10 -0.46
CA ALA A 27 -11.06 7.79 -1.87
C ALA A 27 -9.57 7.61 -2.22
N GLY A 28 -8.66 7.84 -1.28
CA GLY A 28 -7.21 7.78 -1.51
C GLY A 28 -6.68 9.01 -2.23
N ASN A 29 -6.44 10.06 -1.45
CA ASN A 29 -6.00 11.36 -1.96
C ASN A 29 -4.69 11.78 -1.29
N ILE A 30 -3.71 12.17 -2.12
CA ILE A 30 -2.42 12.72 -1.65
C ILE A 30 -2.36 14.26 -1.77
N TRP A 31 -3.47 14.89 -2.19
CA TRP A 31 -3.52 16.34 -2.33
C TRP A 31 -3.73 17.00 -0.96
N GLY A 32 -3.06 18.14 -0.77
CA GLY A 32 -3.11 18.86 0.50
C GLY A 32 -2.28 18.18 1.61
N THR A 33 -1.38 17.28 1.23
CA THR A 33 -0.40 16.73 2.18
C THR A 33 0.69 17.77 2.43
N ASP A 34 0.65 18.37 3.61
CA ASP A 34 1.62 19.38 4.04
C ASP A 34 2.90 18.74 4.61
N TRP A 35 3.99 19.54 4.67
CA TRP A 35 5.27 19.14 5.23
C TRP A 35 5.20 18.45 6.61
N PRO A 36 4.34 18.88 7.56
CA PRO A 36 4.19 18.18 8.85
C PRO A 36 3.80 16.71 8.72
N PHE A 37 2.90 16.37 7.78
CA PHE A 37 2.50 14.97 7.53
C PHE A 37 3.65 14.15 6.95
N ILE A 38 4.42 14.74 6.03
CA ILE A 38 5.60 14.08 5.43
C ILE A 38 6.66 13.84 6.51
N LEU A 39 6.95 14.82 7.36
CA LEU A 39 7.92 14.72 8.44
C LEU A 39 7.49 13.68 9.49
N ALA A 40 6.20 13.55 9.78
CA ALA A 40 5.68 12.53 10.68
C ALA A 40 5.77 11.10 10.09
N PHE A 41 5.64 10.98 8.77
CA PHE A 41 5.72 9.72 8.05
C PHE A 41 7.17 9.24 7.82
N LEU A 42 8.08 10.17 7.59
CA LEU A 42 9.48 9.91 7.20
C LEU A 42 10.24 9.01 8.20
N PRO A 43 10.14 9.17 9.54
CA PRO A 43 10.80 8.27 10.49
C PRO A 43 10.38 6.81 10.33
N TRP A 44 9.10 6.56 10.06
CA TRP A 44 8.60 5.20 9.83
C TRP A 44 9.23 4.57 8.60
N LEU A 45 9.38 5.33 7.51
CA LEU A 45 10.05 4.86 6.29
C LEU A 45 11.53 4.59 6.52
N ILE A 46 12.25 5.51 7.19
CA ILE A 46 13.70 5.39 7.44
C ILE A 46 14.01 4.16 8.31
N VAL A 47 13.13 3.80 9.23
CA VAL A 47 13.34 2.64 10.10
C VAL A 47 12.85 1.35 9.46
N LEU A 48 11.63 1.34 8.93
CA LEU A 48 10.97 0.11 8.49
C LEU A 48 11.45 -0.37 7.11
N ILE A 49 11.82 0.53 6.18
CA ILE A 49 12.32 0.10 4.86
C ILE A 49 13.68 -0.59 5.00
N PRO A 50 14.71 -0.02 5.65
CA PRO A 50 15.96 -0.73 5.86
C PRO A 50 15.79 -2.02 6.68
N PHE A 51 14.89 -2.02 7.67
CA PHE A 51 14.57 -3.22 8.43
C PHE A 51 14.01 -4.34 7.54
N THR A 52 13.05 -4.04 6.66
CA THR A 52 12.49 -5.04 5.74
C THR A 52 13.52 -5.52 4.72
N LEU A 53 14.40 -4.64 4.24
CA LEU A 53 15.50 -5.01 3.34
C LEU A 53 16.54 -5.89 4.05
N TYR A 54 16.87 -5.59 5.30
CA TYR A 54 17.73 -6.44 6.11
C TYR A 54 17.16 -7.84 6.31
N LYS A 55 15.84 -7.92 6.52
CA LYS A 55 15.09 -9.18 6.67
C LYS A 55 14.75 -9.87 5.34
N ALA A 56 15.17 -9.35 4.19
CA ALA A 56 14.86 -9.93 2.88
C ALA A 56 15.38 -11.37 2.72
N ASN A 57 16.53 -11.71 3.32
CA ASN A 57 17.03 -13.09 3.35
C ASN A 57 16.12 -14.01 4.17
N THR A 58 15.65 -13.56 5.31
CA THR A 58 14.70 -14.30 6.16
C THR A 58 13.39 -14.54 5.41
N LEU A 59 12.89 -13.54 4.66
CA LEU A 59 11.72 -13.69 3.79
C LEU A 59 11.92 -14.77 2.71
N ASN A 60 13.13 -14.89 2.14
CA ASN A 60 13.43 -15.96 1.19
C ASN A 60 13.40 -17.34 1.88
N LEU A 61 13.92 -17.44 3.09
CA LEU A 61 13.90 -18.68 3.87
C LEU A 61 12.47 -19.08 4.27
N LEU A 62 11.61 -18.11 4.60
CA LEU A 62 10.19 -18.35 4.90
C LEU A 62 9.38 -18.84 3.68
N ASN A 63 9.87 -18.63 2.46
CA ASN A 63 9.27 -19.17 1.23
C ASN A 63 9.67 -20.63 0.96
N LEU A 64 10.63 -21.18 1.72
CA LEU A 64 10.99 -22.61 1.65
C LEU A 64 10.00 -23.45 2.47
N ASN A 65 10.05 -24.77 2.26
CA ASN A 65 9.28 -25.71 3.07
C ASN A 65 9.68 -25.60 4.56
N GLU A 66 8.70 -25.65 5.46
CA GLU A 66 8.89 -25.48 6.91
C GLU A 66 10.02 -26.36 7.51
N PRO A 67 10.13 -27.66 7.16
CA PRO A 67 11.21 -28.49 7.69
C PRO A 67 12.61 -27.99 7.32
N VAL A 68 12.75 -27.45 6.10
CA VAL A 68 14.03 -26.90 5.61
C VAL A 68 14.40 -25.62 6.35
N ALA A 69 13.45 -24.73 6.54
CA ALA A 69 13.66 -23.48 7.25
C ALA A 69 14.01 -23.70 8.74
N ILE A 70 13.39 -24.69 9.39
CA ILE A 70 13.72 -25.09 10.77
C ILE A 70 15.11 -25.71 10.83
N GLY A 71 15.48 -26.55 9.86
CA GLY A 71 16.81 -27.16 9.79
C GLY A 71 17.95 -26.16 9.67
N VAL A 72 17.70 -24.97 9.11
CA VAL A 72 18.67 -23.85 9.03
C VAL A 72 18.66 -22.98 10.31
N GLY A 73 17.84 -23.32 11.31
CA GLY A 73 17.80 -22.61 12.60
C GLY A 73 16.90 -21.36 12.63
N VAL A 74 16.00 -21.19 11.67
CA VAL A 74 15.07 -20.07 11.64
C VAL A 74 13.88 -20.35 12.55
N SER A 75 13.60 -19.47 13.51
CA SER A 75 12.37 -19.50 14.31
C SER A 75 11.20 -18.94 13.51
N LEU A 76 10.53 -19.79 12.73
CA LEU A 76 9.48 -19.39 11.78
C LEU A 76 8.40 -18.51 12.39
N GLU A 77 7.87 -18.89 13.56
CA GLU A 77 6.78 -18.19 14.21
C GLU A 77 7.18 -16.77 14.62
N LYS A 78 8.34 -16.61 15.25
CA LYS A 78 8.85 -15.30 15.66
C LYS A 78 9.11 -14.38 14.46
N GLU A 79 9.76 -14.91 13.42
CA GLU A 79 10.07 -14.13 12.22
C GLU A 79 8.79 -13.73 11.46
N ARG A 80 7.80 -14.62 11.37
CA ARG A 80 6.49 -14.30 10.78
C ARG A 80 5.80 -13.16 11.54
N ILE A 81 5.75 -13.22 12.88
CA ILE A 81 5.12 -12.17 13.69
C ILE A 81 5.83 -10.83 13.50
N VAL A 82 7.17 -10.82 13.58
CA VAL A 82 7.95 -9.59 13.43
C VAL A 82 7.77 -8.96 12.04
N LEU A 83 7.78 -9.77 10.98
CA LEU A 83 7.58 -9.29 9.61
C LEU A 83 6.13 -8.83 9.37
N MET A 84 5.14 -9.51 9.95
CA MET A 84 3.74 -9.06 9.91
C MET A 84 3.56 -7.71 10.61
N LEU A 85 4.16 -7.53 11.79
CA LEU A 85 4.10 -6.25 12.51
C LEU A 85 4.76 -5.13 11.69
N ALA A 86 5.91 -5.40 11.08
CA ALA A 86 6.57 -4.43 10.19
C ALA A 86 5.70 -4.08 8.97
N ALA A 87 5.07 -5.07 8.34
CA ALA A 87 4.18 -4.86 7.20
C ALA A 87 2.94 -4.04 7.58
N VAL A 88 2.31 -4.36 8.72
CA VAL A 88 1.16 -3.60 9.23
C VAL A 88 1.56 -2.18 9.59
N ALA A 89 2.72 -1.97 10.22
CA ALA A 89 3.21 -0.64 10.56
C ALA A 89 3.49 0.21 9.31
N LEU A 90 4.11 -0.37 8.26
CA LEU A 90 4.30 0.29 6.96
C LEU A 90 2.97 0.64 6.29
N ALA A 91 2.03 -0.30 6.26
CA ALA A 91 0.72 -0.07 5.67
C ALA A 91 -0.07 1.01 6.43
N ALA A 92 -0.11 0.94 7.77
CA ALA A 92 -0.81 1.91 8.60
C ALA A 92 -0.22 3.31 8.46
N SER A 93 1.12 3.43 8.47
CA SER A 93 1.80 4.71 8.26
C SER A 93 1.52 5.30 6.87
N ALA A 94 1.49 4.48 5.82
CA ALA A 94 1.15 4.92 4.48
C ALA A 94 -0.31 5.41 4.41
N VAL A 95 -1.27 4.59 4.87
CA VAL A 95 -2.71 4.91 4.85
C VAL A 95 -3.02 6.17 5.66
N SER A 96 -2.32 6.42 6.77
CA SER A 96 -2.54 7.63 7.57
C SER A 96 -2.30 8.93 6.79
N VAL A 97 -1.39 8.91 5.81
CA VAL A 97 -1.03 10.07 4.99
C VAL A 97 -1.81 10.11 3.68
N THR A 98 -1.96 8.97 3.03
CA THR A 98 -2.52 8.90 1.66
C THR A 98 -3.99 8.52 1.61
N GLY A 99 -4.56 8.08 2.74
CA GLY A 99 -5.88 7.44 2.75
C GLY A 99 -5.86 6.05 2.12
N GLY A 100 -7.03 5.53 1.79
CA GLY A 100 -7.20 4.16 1.28
C GLY A 100 -6.94 4.03 -0.20
N ILE A 101 -5.71 3.76 -0.63
CA ILE A 101 -5.39 3.50 -2.04
C ILE A 101 -5.45 1.99 -2.29
N ALA A 102 -6.48 1.56 -3.02
CA ALA A 102 -6.66 0.16 -3.37
C ALA A 102 -5.74 -0.28 -4.52
N PHE A 103 -5.54 -1.60 -4.67
CA PHE A 103 -4.86 -2.27 -5.78
C PHE A 103 -3.36 -2.02 -5.95
N ILE A 104 -2.76 -0.90 -5.53
CA ILE A 104 -1.29 -0.69 -5.65
C ILE A 104 -0.53 -1.81 -4.95
N GLY A 105 -0.96 -2.19 -3.74
CA GLY A 105 -0.34 -3.27 -2.97
C GLY A 105 -0.43 -4.66 -3.61
N LEU A 106 -1.31 -4.85 -4.61
CA LEU A 106 -1.41 -6.07 -5.40
C LEU A 106 -0.66 -5.96 -6.73
N MET A 107 -0.82 -4.84 -7.44
CA MET A 107 -0.22 -4.63 -8.76
C MET A 107 1.30 -4.50 -8.69
N ALA A 108 1.81 -3.64 -7.80
CA ALA A 108 3.23 -3.35 -7.71
C ALA A 108 4.07 -4.61 -7.42
N PRO A 109 3.77 -5.42 -6.40
CA PRO A 109 4.53 -6.64 -6.15
C PRO A 109 4.34 -7.69 -7.26
N HIS A 110 3.16 -7.78 -7.90
CA HIS A 110 2.95 -8.70 -8.99
C HIS A 110 3.83 -8.35 -10.21
N ILE A 111 3.86 -7.07 -10.58
CA ILE A 111 4.71 -6.58 -11.68
C ILE A 111 6.20 -6.74 -11.32
N ALA A 112 6.60 -6.37 -10.10
CA ALA A 112 7.97 -6.55 -9.63
C ALA A 112 8.43 -8.01 -9.71
N LYS A 113 7.59 -8.94 -9.24
CA LYS A 113 7.90 -10.37 -9.29
C LYS A 113 8.06 -10.89 -10.72
N SER A 114 7.29 -10.38 -11.67
CA SER A 114 7.43 -10.75 -13.09
C SER A 114 8.72 -10.22 -13.74
N LEU A 115 9.26 -9.10 -13.24
CA LEU A 115 10.47 -8.47 -13.78
C LEU A 115 11.76 -9.06 -13.19
N VAL A 116 11.80 -9.22 -11.86
CA VAL A 116 13.05 -9.56 -11.14
C VAL A 116 13.02 -10.93 -10.44
N GLY A 117 11.91 -11.65 -10.58
CA GLY A 117 11.73 -12.96 -9.96
C GLY A 117 11.45 -12.91 -8.46
N PRO A 118 11.54 -14.07 -7.76
CA PRO A 118 11.08 -14.21 -6.38
C PRO A 118 12.10 -13.81 -5.31
N ARG A 119 13.29 -13.31 -5.67
CA ARG A 119 14.33 -12.94 -4.71
C ARG A 119 13.97 -11.64 -4.01
N ASN A 120 13.68 -11.68 -2.70
CA ASN A 120 13.19 -10.54 -1.94
C ASN A 120 14.17 -9.36 -1.89
N GLN A 121 15.48 -9.56 -2.04
CA GLN A 121 16.47 -8.48 -2.07
C GLN A 121 16.29 -7.54 -3.27
N LEU A 122 15.87 -8.05 -4.42
CA LEU A 122 15.60 -7.28 -5.63
C LEU A 122 14.11 -6.94 -5.73
N PHE A 123 13.26 -7.88 -5.31
CA PHE A 123 11.82 -7.75 -5.38
C PHE A 123 11.29 -6.56 -4.56
N ILE A 124 11.73 -6.39 -3.30
CA ILE A 124 11.25 -5.32 -2.42
C ILE A 124 11.56 -3.92 -2.99
N PRO A 125 12.83 -3.58 -3.32
CA PRO A 125 13.12 -2.27 -3.89
C PRO A 125 12.38 -1.99 -5.21
N ILE A 126 12.29 -2.98 -6.08
CA ILE A 126 11.59 -2.82 -7.36
C ILE A 126 10.08 -2.65 -7.14
N ALA A 127 9.48 -3.38 -6.19
CA ALA A 127 8.08 -3.22 -5.85
C ALA A 127 7.78 -1.80 -5.29
N ILE A 128 8.67 -1.25 -4.48
CA ILE A 128 8.57 0.12 -3.96
C ILE A 128 8.61 1.13 -5.13
N LEU A 129 9.55 0.99 -6.05
CA LEU A 129 9.69 1.89 -7.21
C LEU A 129 8.46 1.82 -8.13
N ILE A 130 7.98 0.61 -8.43
CA ILE A 130 6.79 0.41 -9.26
C ILE A 130 5.54 0.99 -8.56
N GLY A 131 5.38 0.75 -7.26
CA GLY A 131 4.28 1.31 -6.49
C GLY A 131 4.27 2.84 -6.51
N GLY A 132 5.44 3.46 -6.31
CA GLY A 132 5.62 4.90 -6.41
C GLY A 132 5.33 5.44 -7.81
N LEU A 133 5.80 4.75 -8.86
CA LEU A 133 5.52 5.12 -10.25
C LEU A 133 4.03 5.03 -10.59
N LEU A 134 3.37 3.94 -10.19
CA LEU A 134 1.93 3.77 -10.40
C LEU A 134 1.12 4.88 -9.71
N LEU A 135 1.48 5.22 -8.48
CA LEU A 135 0.83 6.29 -7.74
C LEU A 135 1.07 7.66 -8.39
N LEU A 136 2.31 7.94 -8.83
CA LEU A 136 2.65 9.19 -9.52
C LEU A 136 1.87 9.35 -10.82
N VAL A 137 1.79 8.29 -11.63
CA VAL A 137 1.02 8.30 -12.89
C VAL A 137 -0.46 8.50 -12.61
N ALA A 138 -1.02 7.78 -11.64
CA ALA A 138 -2.43 7.92 -11.28
C ALA A 138 -2.76 9.33 -10.75
N ASP A 139 -1.91 9.91 -9.91
CA ASP A 139 -2.08 11.27 -9.41
C ASP A 139 -1.99 12.30 -10.55
N THR A 140 -1.02 12.14 -11.44
CA THR A 140 -0.87 13.03 -12.60
C THR A 140 -2.10 12.98 -13.51
N ILE A 141 -2.62 11.79 -13.79
CA ILE A 141 -3.85 11.61 -14.57
C ILE A 141 -5.04 12.24 -13.84
N GLY A 142 -5.19 11.95 -12.54
CA GLY A 142 -6.30 12.45 -11.72
C GLY A 142 -6.36 13.97 -11.66
N ARG A 143 -5.22 14.63 -11.57
CA ARG A 143 -5.13 16.10 -11.56
C ARG A 143 -5.50 16.74 -12.89
N ASN A 144 -5.24 16.07 -14.01
CA ASN A 144 -5.43 16.64 -15.34
C ASN A 144 -6.77 16.26 -16.01
N LEU A 145 -7.50 15.26 -15.48
CA LEU A 145 -8.74 14.79 -16.11
C LEU A 145 -9.95 15.69 -15.86
N VAL A 146 -10.04 16.32 -14.68
CA VAL A 146 -11.20 17.12 -14.29
C VAL A 146 -10.72 18.41 -13.58
N ASP A 147 -10.78 19.51 -14.28
CA ASP A 147 -10.45 20.84 -13.75
C ASP A 147 -11.74 21.53 -13.27
N PRO A 148 -11.77 22.21 -12.08
CA PRO A 148 -10.67 22.45 -11.15
C PRO A 148 -10.52 21.43 -10.01
N GLU A 149 -11.44 20.50 -9.82
CA GLU A 149 -11.52 19.68 -8.60
C GLU A 149 -10.60 18.44 -8.63
N GLY A 150 -10.22 17.95 -9.82
CA GLY A 150 -9.43 16.74 -10.00
C GLY A 150 -10.11 15.46 -9.47
N ILE A 151 -9.55 14.30 -9.79
CA ILE A 151 -10.00 12.98 -9.30
C ILE A 151 -8.93 12.41 -8.36
N PRO A 152 -9.28 11.98 -7.13
CA PRO A 152 -8.34 11.33 -6.22
C PRO A 152 -7.59 10.16 -6.87
N ALA A 153 -6.29 10.08 -6.64
CA ALA A 153 -5.41 9.06 -7.23
C ALA A 153 -5.90 7.62 -6.97
N GLY A 154 -6.48 7.37 -5.79
CA GLY A 154 -7.01 6.06 -5.43
C GLY A 154 -8.15 5.58 -6.34
N ILE A 155 -9.00 6.49 -6.85
CA ILE A 155 -10.06 6.16 -7.82
C ILE A 155 -9.43 5.73 -9.15
N ILE A 156 -8.44 6.47 -9.65
CA ILE A 156 -7.74 6.14 -10.90
C ILE A 156 -7.04 4.79 -10.80
N VAL A 157 -6.34 4.56 -9.68
CA VAL A 157 -5.70 3.26 -9.42
C VAL A 157 -6.72 2.14 -9.36
N GLY A 158 -7.87 2.37 -8.72
CA GLY A 158 -8.97 1.40 -8.64
C GLY A 158 -9.54 1.04 -10.02
N LEU A 159 -9.70 2.05 -10.88
CA LEU A 159 -10.20 1.89 -12.24
C LEU A 159 -9.27 1.04 -13.12
N ILE A 160 -7.95 1.21 -12.96
CA ILE A 160 -6.93 0.45 -13.70
C ILE A 160 -6.71 -0.91 -13.03
N GLY A 161 -6.66 -0.94 -11.70
CA GLY A 161 -6.32 -2.12 -10.90
C GLY A 161 -7.39 -3.21 -10.94
N GLY A 162 -8.68 -2.83 -10.99
CA GLY A 162 -9.79 -3.78 -11.08
C GLY A 162 -9.70 -4.67 -12.33
N PRO A 163 -9.69 -4.12 -13.56
CA PRO A 163 -9.50 -4.89 -14.79
C PRO A 163 -8.18 -5.69 -14.82
N TYR A 164 -7.09 -5.11 -14.32
CA TYR A 164 -5.81 -5.81 -14.23
C TYR A 164 -5.91 -7.05 -13.33
N PHE A 165 -6.61 -6.95 -12.20
CA PHE A 165 -6.80 -8.07 -11.29
C PHE A 165 -7.66 -9.18 -11.91
N VAL A 166 -8.75 -8.81 -12.61
CA VAL A 166 -9.58 -9.76 -13.36
C VAL A 166 -8.75 -10.48 -14.42
N TYR A 167 -7.94 -9.74 -15.19
CA TYR A 167 -7.03 -10.34 -16.17
C TYR A 167 -6.07 -11.37 -15.54
N LEU A 168 -5.52 -11.06 -14.34
CA LEU A 168 -4.62 -11.97 -13.64
C LEU A 168 -5.29 -13.27 -13.19
N ILE A 169 -6.55 -13.19 -12.74
CA ILE A 169 -7.32 -14.38 -12.35
C ILE A 169 -7.55 -15.28 -13.57
N ILE A 170 -8.00 -14.71 -14.68
CA ILE A 170 -8.29 -15.46 -15.92
C ILE A 170 -7.01 -16.11 -16.47
N LYS A 171 -5.87 -15.43 -16.40
CA LYS A 171 -4.59 -15.97 -16.89
C LYS A 171 -4.02 -17.12 -16.04
N LYS A 172 -4.42 -17.20 -14.77
CA LYS A 172 -3.96 -18.26 -13.84
C LYS A 172 -4.93 -19.43 -13.74
N ALA A 173 -6.16 -19.29 -14.23
CA ALA A 173 -7.13 -20.37 -14.38
C ALA A 173 -6.85 -21.16 -15.65
#